data_bb5575eff34ce577f964f808d25d5565
#
_entry.id   bb5575eff34ce577f964f808d25d5565
#
_cell.length_a   1.000
_cell.length_b   1.000
_cell.length_c   1.000
_cell.angle_alpha   90.00
_cell.angle_beta   90.00
_cell.angle_gamma   90.00
#
_symmetry.space_group_name_H-M   'P 1'
#
loop_
_entity.id
_entity.type
_entity.pdbx_description
1 polymer ?
#
loop_
_entity_poly.entity_id
_entity_poly.type
_entity_poly.pdbx_seq_one_letter_code
_entity_poly.pdbx_strand_id
1 'polypeptide(L)'
;MPVQLSDNARIVLERRYLAKQGTEVVETPEDMLRRVAKNIAQVESDPIWEEHFFAIMDNSEFLPNSPTLMNAGRELQQLSACFVLPIEDSMEGIFETLKNTALIQKSGGGTGFSFSRLRPSFDVVSSTGGVASGPVSFMRCYNAATDAIKQGGTRRGANMGILRVDHPDILNFIQCKADPKEITNFNISVAITEEFMEAVLADKTYQLINPRTKEPTGELPAREVFELIVEMAWKNGEPGIIFLDRINRFNPTPHVGEIEATNPCGEQPLLPNESCNLGSINLAKMAKRKGDGWVIDWKRLGEVVETSVRFLDNVIDMNRYPLPEIQRMTFANRKIGLGVMGFADLLIRLGVPYNSEEGVELGRKIMKFIQTTGHEASAKLAEERGSFPNYAGSIWEKTGRPMRNATVTTIAPTGTISIIAGCSSGIEPLFALAFTRNVLDNDRLIEVNPQFEAILRERGLYSPELVAEVAKTGSVRHLEDFPEDLKRVLVTAYDVTPEWHIRMQAAFQEYTDNAVSKTVNFPKEATKEDIRTVYELAYKLGCKGVTVYRAGSREGEVLTVGHNKEEQVKEPAARPAPRKRPKVTRGETVRIKTGCGTLYVTINSDEQGICEVFTTIGKAGGCAGA
;
A
#
# COMPACT_ATOMS: atom_id res chain seq x y z
N MET A 1 -24.04 21.03 6.79
CA MET A 1 -23.14 21.51 7.86
C MET A 1 -21.75 21.06 7.46
N PRO A 2 -20.74 21.91 7.49
CA PRO A 2 -19.39 21.49 7.12
C PRO A 2 -18.97 20.28 7.95
N VAL A 3 -18.29 19.32 7.32
CA VAL A 3 -17.79 18.12 8.00
C VAL A 3 -16.89 18.53 9.17
N GLN A 4 -17.22 18.12 10.39
CA GLN A 4 -16.34 18.29 11.53
C GLN A 4 -15.13 17.38 11.36
N LEU A 5 -14.05 17.98 10.86
CA LEU A 5 -12.77 17.27 10.74
C LEU A 5 -12.16 17.06 12.13
N SER A 6 -11.66 15.86 12.37
CA SER A 6 -10.83 15.58 13.55
C SER A 6 -9.53 16.37 13.48
N ASP A 7 -8.88 16.61 14.62
CA ASP A 7 -7.58 17.29 14.66
C ASP A 7 -6.53 16.56 13.82
N ASN A 8 -6.55 15.23 13.80
CA ASN A 8 -5.69 14.43 12.94
C ASN A 8 -5.93 14.68 11.47
N ALA A 9 -7.20 14.75 11.05
CA ALA A 9 -7.55 15.07 9.67
C ALA A 9 -7.04 16.46 9.28
N ARG A 10 -7.18 17.46 10.14
CA ARG A 10 -6.68 18.83 9.92
C ARG A 10 -5.16 18.85 9.77
N ILE A 11 -4.43 18.21 10.69
CA ILE A 11 -2.96 18.13 10.64
C ILE A 11 -2.49 17.45 9.34
N VAL A 12 -3.14 16.37 8.93
CA VAL A 12 -2.82 15.66 7.69
C VAL A 12 -3.07 16.54 6.47
N LEU A 13 -4.23 17.21 6.42
CA LEU A 13 -4.58 18.11 5.32
C LEU A 13 -3.59 19.27 5.22
N GLU A 14 -3.32 19.98 6.30
CA GLU A 14 -2.39 21.12 6.35
C GLU A 14 -0.95 20.72 5.97
N ARG A 15 -0.50 19.57 6.44
CA ARG A 15 0.88 19.13 6.15
C ARG A 15 1.09 18.70 4.71
N ARG A 16 0.10 18.03 4.08
CA ARG A 16 0.31 17.28 2.84
C ARG A 16 -0.59 17.67 1.66
N TYR A 17 -1.79 18.22 1.89
CA TYR A 17 -2.83 18.36 0.85
C TYR A 17 -3.14 19.80 0.47
N LEU A 18 -3.28 20.67 1.47
CA LEU A 18 -3.68 22.05 1.24
C LEU A 18 -2.59 22.85 0.53
N ALA A 19 -2.99 23.81 -0.30
CA ALA A 19 -2.07 24.69 -1.01
C ALA A 19 -1.29 25.56 -0.02
N LYS A 20 -0.01 25.77 -0.34
CA LYS A 20 0.89 26.58 0.48
C LYS A 20 1.57 27.64 -0.37
N GLN A 21 1.77 28.82 0.22
CA GLN A 21 2.67 29.84 -0.30
C GLN A 21 3.88 29.94 0.64
N GLY A 22 5.02 29.40 0.19
CA GLY A 22 6.16 29.14 1.08
C GLY A 22 5.81 28.07 2.11
N THR A 23 5.79 28.43 3.40
CA THR A 23 5.42 27.54 4.52
C THR A 23 3.97 27.74 5.00
N GLU A 24 3.30 28.80 4.54
CA GLU A 24 1.96 29.17 4.97
C GLU A 24 0.89 28.44 4.17
N VAL A 25 -0.12 27.88 4.86
CA VAL A 25 -1.29 27.25 4.25
C VAL A 25 -2.25 28.36 3.79
N VAL A 26 -2.58 28.34 2.49
CA VAL A 26 -3.44 29.37 1.85
C VAL A 26 -4.77 28.80 1.33
N GLU A 27 -5.07 27.56 1.60
CA GLU A 27 -6.25 26.84 1.14
C GLU A 27 -6.97 26.20 2.33
N THR A 28 -8.29 26.31 2.38
CA THR A 28 -9.10 25.57 3.35
C THR A 28 -9.42 24.15 2.82
N PRO A 29 -9.84 23.21 3.68
CA PRO A 29 -10.31 21.91 3.23
C PRO A 29 -11.47 21.99 2.22
N GLU A 30 -12.41 22.92 2.41
CA GLU A 30 -13.53 23.14 1.48
C GLU A 30 -13.03 23.65 0.13
N ASP A 31 -12.12 24.63 0.13
CA ASP A 31 -11.50 25.15 -1.12
C ASP A 31 -10.80 24.04 -1.90
N MET A 32 -10.09 23.14 -1.20
CA MET A 32 -9.46 21.97 -1.81
C MET A 32 -10.50 21.09 -2.50
N LEU A 33 -11.58 20.73 -1.82
CA LEU A 33 -12.63 19.88 -2.40
C LEU A 33 -13.32 20.55 -3.57
N ARG A 34 -13.59 21.86 -3.50
CA ARG A 34 -14.15 22.64 -4.62
C ARG A 34 -13.18 22.71 -5.80
N ARG A 35 -11.89 22.93 -5.55
CA ARG A 35 -10.86 22.91 -6.60
C ARG A 35 -10.84 21.57 -7.32
N VAL A 36 -10.88 20.48 -6.59
CA VAL A 36 -10.91 19.11 -7.15
C VAL A 36 -12.18 18.91 -7.96
N ALA A 37 -13.35 19.17 -7.40
CA ALA A 37 -14.64 19.02 -8.09
C ALA A 37 -14.70 19.82 -9.38
N LYS A 38 -14.33 21.11 -9.31
CA LYS A 38 -14.30 22.02 -10.46
C LYS A 38 -13.34 21.53 -11.55
N ASN A 39 -12.15 21.05 -11.17
CA ASN A 39 -11.18 20.55 -12.14
C ASN A 39 -11.68 19.28 -12.85
N ILE A 40 -12.20 18.31 -12.10
CA ILE A 40 -12.65 17.04 -12.67
C ILE A 40 -13.96 17.20 -13.48
N ALA A 41 -14.81 18.17 -13.13
CA ALA A 41 -16.03 18.45 -13.86
C ALA A 41 -15.79 19.13 -15.23
N GLN A 42 -14.58 19.58 -15.54
CA GLN A 42 -14.28 20.20 -16.85
C GLN A 42 -14.50 19.27 -18.05
N VAL A 43 -14.54 17.96 -17.83
CA VAL A 43 -14.88 16.96 -18.87
C VAL A 43 -16.37 16.99 -19.23
N GLU A 44 -17.20 17.47 -18.32
CA GLU A 44 -18.64 17.47 -18.45
C GLU A 44 -19.18 18.70 -19.22
N SER A 45 -20.23 18.49 -19.99
CA SER A 45 -20.96 19.59 -20.64
C SER A 45 -21.96 20.28 -19.70
N ASP A 46 -22.46 19.53 -18.69
CA ASP A 46 -23.41 20.05 -17.70
C ASP A 46 -22.66 20.46 -16.43
N PRO A 47 -22.71 21.76 -16.05
CA PRO A 47 -22.01 22.27 -14.87
C PRO A 47 -22.52 21.69 -13.54
N ILE A 48 -23.67 21.02 -13.53
CA ILE A 48 -24.21 20.40 -12.32
C ILE A 48 -23.28 19.32 -11.73
N TRP A 49 -22.41 18.73 -12.56
CA TRP A 49 -21.47 17.72 -12.11
C TRP A 49 -20.42 18.25 -11.15
N GLU A 50 -20.08 19.55 -11.22
CA GLU A 50 -19.20 20.17 -10.21
C GLU A 50 -19.83 20.07 -8.82
N GLU A 51 -21.12 20.38 -8.70
CA GLU A 51 -21.82 20.30 -7.41
C GLU A 51 -22.03 18.84 -6.96
N HIS A 52 -22.30 17.90 -7.87
CA HIS A 52 -22.42 16.49 -7.52
C HIS A 52 -21.10 15.92 -7.00
N PHE A 53 -19.98 16.22 -7.67
CA PHE A 53 -18.66 15.79 -7.23
C PHE A 53 -18.24 16.43 -5.90
N PHE A 54 -18.52 17.73 -5.76
CA PHE A 54 -18.26 18.42 -4.50
C PHE A 54 -19.08 17.82 -3.36
N ALA A 55 -20.37 17.60 -3.55
CA ALA A 55 -21.28 17.13 -2.51
C ALA A 55 -20.87 15.76 -1.92
N ILE A 56 -20.50 14.78 -2.77
CA ILE A 56 -20.09 13.46 -2.27
C ILE A 56 -18.76 13.52 -1.51
N MET A 57 -17.85 14.43 -1.86
CA MET A 57 -16.59 14.63 -1.16
C MET A 57 -16.78 15.43 0.14
N ASP A 58 -17.55 16.52 0.12
CA ASP A 58 -17.81 17.37 1.28
C ASP A 58 -18.58 16.61 2.38
N ASN A 59 -19.50 15.73 2.00
CA ASN A 59 -20.20 14.82 2.92
C ASN A 59 -19.31 13.66 3.42
N SER A 60 -18.06 13.58 2.95
CA SER A 60 -17.17 12.43 3.20
C SER A 60 -17.80 11.07 2.84
N GLU A 61 -18.66 11.04 1.84
CA GLU A 61 -19.27 9.82 1.30
C GLU A 61 -18.34 9.10 0.33
N PHE A 62 -17.48 9.87 -0.35
CA PHE A 62 -16.46 9.39 -1.28
C PHE A 62 -15.25 10.32 -1.22
N LEU A 63 -14.04 9.73 -1.25
CA LEU A 63 -12.81 10.48 -1.49
C LEU A 63 -11.98 9.80 -2.57
N PRO A 64 -11.43 10.58 -3.53
CA PRO A 64 -10.45 10.06 -4.47
C PRO A 64 -9.10 9.86 -3.80
N ASN A 65 -8.17 9.22 -4.50
CA ASN A 65 -6.81 9.00 -4.02
C ASN A 65 -6.07 10.31 -3.70
N SER A 66 -5.04 10.19 -2.87
CA SER A 66 -4.23 11.34 -2.45
C SER A 66 -3.67 12.18 -3.61
N PRO A 67 -3.11 11.62 -4.71
CA PRO A 67 -2.67 12.43 -5.84
C PRO A 67 -3.76 13.31 -6.45
N THR A 68 -4.99 12.81 -6.57
CA THR A 68 -6.13 13.60 -7.07
C THR A 68 -6.45 14.76 -6.13
N LEU A 69 -6.58 14.50 -4.81
CA LEU A 69 -6.83 15.58 -3.83
C LEU A 69 -5.71 16.63 -3.81
N MET A 70 -4.46 16.19 -3.94
CA MET A 70 -3.30 17.07 -3.89
C MET A 70 -3.12 17.90 -5.16
N ASN A 71 -3.30 17.31 -6.34
CA ASN A 71 -2.80 17.86 -7.60
C ASN A 71 -3.88 18.34 -8.58
N ALA A 72 -5.16 17.91 -8.43
CA ALA A 72 -6.21 18.35 -9.34
C ALA A 72 -6.39 19.88 -9.29
N GLY A 73 -6.35 20.51 -10.46
CA GLY A 73 -6.40 21.97 -10.60
C GLY A 73 -5.11 22.70 -10.23
N ARG A 74 -3.98 21.99 -10.10
CA ARG A 74 -2.65 22.57 -9.88
C ARG A 74 -1.72 22.28 -11.05
N GLU A 75 -0.58 22.95 -11.10
CA GLU A 75 0.39 22.87 -12.19
C GLU A 75 0.83 21.41 -12.47
N LEU A 76 1.10 20.63 -11.43
CA LEU A 76 1.54 19.23 -11.57
C LEU A 76 0.47 18.35 -12.24
N GLN A 77 -0.79 18.45 -11.86
CA GLN A 77 -1.95 17.76 -12.43
C GLN A 77 -1.75 16.23 -12.66
N GLN A 78 -0.83 15.58 -11.95
CA GLN A 78 -0.69 14.12 -11.96
C GLN A 78 -1.64 13.55 -10.90
N LEU A 79 -2.64 12.77 -11.32
CA LEU A 79 -3.79 12.35 -10.51
C LEU A 79 -3.80 10.84 -10.20
N SER A 80 -2.98 10.04 -10.89
CA SER A 80 -2.93 8.58 -10.68
C SER A 80 -2.08 8.21 -9.47
N ALA A 81 -2.48 7.17 -8.74
CA ALA A 81 -1.74 6.67 -7.58
C ALA A 81 -0.80 5.51 -7.90
N CYS A 82 -1.19 4.65 -8.86
CA CYS A 82 -0.61 3.34 -9.11
C CYS A 82 -0.08 3.25 -10.53
N PHE A 83 1.14 2.72 -10.67
CA PHE A 83 1.82 2.57 -11.96
C PHE A 83 2.55 1.23 -11.99
N VAL A 84 2.54 0.56 -13.15
CA VAL A 84 3.37 -0.61 -13.43
C VAL A 84 4.23 -0.33 -14.64
N LEU A 85 5.53 -0.57 -14.51
CA LEU A 85 6.51 -0.37 -15.57
C LEU A 85 7.15 -1.70 -15.97
N PRO A 86 7.40 -1.95 -17.26
CA PRO A 86 8.16 -3.11 -17.70
C PRO A 86 9.66 -2.94 -17.41
N ILE A 87 10.35 -4.04 -17.15
CA ILE A 87 11.81 -4.09 -17.11
C ILE A 87 12.28 -5.07 -18.19
N GLU A 88 12.86 -4.54 -19.27
CA GLU A 88 13.41 -5.38 -20.33
C GLU A 88 14.82 -5.86 -19.98
N ASP A 89 15.20 -7.06 -20.44
CA ASP A 89 16.49 -7.70 -20.15
C ASP A 89 17.65 -7.10 -20.96
N SER A 90 17.85 -5.78 -20.80
CA SER A 90 18.96 -5.01 -21.38
C SER A 90 19.37 -3.89 -20.43
N MET A 91 20.62 -3.45 -20.51
CA MET A 91 21.10 -2.31 -19.69
C MET A 91 20.28 -1.06 -19.99
N GLU A 92 20.01 -0.79 -21.27
CA GLU A 92 19.19 0.34 -21.70
C GLU A 92 17.79 0.26 -21.07
N GLY A 93 17.11 -0.89 -21.18
CA GLY A 93 15.75 -1.07 -20.64
C GLY A 93 15.70 -0.97 -19.13
N ILE A 94 16.67 -1.55 -18.41
CA ILE A 94 16.74 -1.49 -16.95
C ILE A 94 16.89 -0.04 -16.48
N PHE A 95 17.83 0.73 -17.04
CA PHE A 95 18.09 2.10 -16.62
C PHE A 95 17.07 3.11 -17.16
N GLU A 96 16.46 2.85 -18.33
CA GLU A 96 15.33 3.64 -18.80
C GLU A 96 14.12 3.50 -17.85
N THR A 97 13.83 2.29 -17.40
CA THR A 97 12.77 2.06 -16.41
C THR A 97 13.12 2.72 -15.06
N LEU A 98 14.37 2.72 -14.64
CA LEU A 98 14.80 3.44 -13.44
C LEU A 98 14.59 4.96 -13.57
N LYS A 99 14.94 5.55 -14.72
CA LYS A 99 14.67 6.97 -15.04
C LYS A 99 13.16 7.26 -14.97
N ASN A 100 12.35 6.41 -15.59
CA ASN A 100 10.90 6.55 -15.64
C ASN A 100 10.28 6.44 -14.23
N THR A 101 10.79 5.54 -13.40
CA THR A 101 10.44 5.44 -11.98
C THR A 101 10.68 6.75 -11.24
N ALA A 102 11.83 7.38 -11.46
CA ALA A 102 12.16 8.67 -10.84
C ALA A 102 11.15 9.77 -11.21
N LEU A 103 10.73 9.84 -12.48
CA LEU A 103 9.75 10.82 -12.96
C LEU A 103 8.36 10.58 -12.34
N ILE A 104 7.94 9.32 -12.22
CA ILE A 104 6.66 8.96 -11.59
C ILE A 104 6.68 9.29 -10.09
N GLN A 105 7.73 8.87 -9.38
CA GLN A 105 7.85 9.09 -7.93
C GLN A 105 7.94 10.58 -7.59
N LYS A 106 8.63 11.38 -8.41
CA LYS A 106 8.64 12.84 -8.28
C LYS A 106 7.23 13.43 -8.30
N SER A 107 6.31 12.84 -9.04
CA SER A 107 4.91 13.28 -9.16
C SER A 107 3.95 12.68 -8.14
N GLY A 108 4.43 11.81 -7.22
CA GLY A 108 3.62 11.23 -6.15
C GLY A 108 3.09 9.82 -6.42
N GLY A 109 3.42 9.20 -7.56
CA GLY A 109 2.99 7.85 -7.92
C GLY A 109 3.79 6.75 -7.21
N GLY A 110 3.13 5.62 -6.90
CA GLY A 110 3.78 4.38 -6.48
C GLY A 110 4.00 3.46 -7.68
N THR A 111 5.15 2.81 -7.75
CA THR A 111 5.58 2.00 -8.90
C THR A 111 5.66 0.52 -8.57
N GLY A 112 5.33 -0.33 -9.52
CA GLY A 112 5.48 -1.77 -9.44
C GLY A 112 6.20 -2.33 -10.65
N PHE A 113 6.94 -3.42 -10.43
CA PHE A 113 7.77 -4.06 -11.44
C PHE A 113 7.73 -5.56 -11.32
N SER A 114 7.75 -6.26 -12.47
CA SER A 114 8.19 -7.63 -12.55
C SER A 114 9.65 -7.68 -12.97
N PHE A 115 10.48 -8.30 -12.15
CA PHE A 115 11.88 -8.58 -12.47
C PHE A 115 12.04 -9.92 -13.19
N SER A 116 10.94 -10.60 -13.49
CA SER A 116 10.92 -11.97 -14.02
C SER A 116 11.41 -12.10 -15.45
N ARG A 117 11.50 -11.00 -16.20
CA ARG A 117 12.08 -11.00 -17.55
C ARG A 117 13.60 -10.97 -17.57
N LEU A 118 14.23 -10.52 -16.48
CA LEU A 118 15.67 -10.41 -16.37
C LEU A 118 16.30 -11.79 -16.30
N ARG A 119 17.38 -12.00 -17.06
CA ARG A 119 18.18 -13.23 -16.96
C ARG A 119 18.70 -13.46 -15.57
N PRO A 120 18.84 -14.72 -15.14
CA PRO A 120 19.33 -15.06 -13.81
C PRO A 120 20.80 -14.68 -13.62
N SER A 121 21.23 -14.61 -12.35
CA SER A 121 22.63 -14.51 -11.99
C SER A 121 23.44 -15.65 -12.62
N PHE A 122 24.67 -15.31 -13.03
CA PHE A 122 25.60 -16.21 -13.73
C PHE A 122 25.20 -16.62 -15.16
N ASP A 123 24.08 -16.11 -15.71
CA ASP A 123 23.79 -16.31 -17.14
C ASP A 123 24.74 -15.49 -18.02
N VAL A 124 24.97 -15.93 -19.23
CA VAL A 124 25.94 -15.34 -20.17
C VAL A 124 25.49 -13.97 -20.66
N VAL A 125 26.39 -12.99 -20.61
CA VAL A 125 26.24 -11.69 -21.27
C VAL A 125 27.04 -11.71 -22.57
N SER A 126 26.35 -12.00 -23.69
CA SER A 126 26.99 -12.24 -25.00
C SER A 126 27.80 -11.04 -25.50
N SER A 127 27.42 -9.80 -25.17
CA SER A 127 28.11 -8.58 -25.61
C SER A 127 29.46 -8.34 -24.96
N THR A 128 29.69 -8.86 -23.74
CA THR A 128 30.91 -8.63 -22.95
C THR A 128 31.67 -9.91 -22.63
N GLY A 129 31.10 -11.07 -22.88
CA GLY A 129 31.64 -12.38 -22.46
C GLY A 129 31.63 -12.58 -20.94
N GLY A 130 30.98 -11.71 -20.20
CA GLY A 130 30.82 -11.80 -18.73
C GLY A 130 29.59 -12.56 -18.30
N VAL A 131 29.26 -12.46 -17.00
CA VAL A 131 28.09 -13.08 -16.40
C VAL A 131 27.14 -12.02 -15.82
N ALA A 132 25.84 -12.32 -15.85
CA ALA A 132 24.80 -11.46 -15.29
C ALA A 132 24.82 -11.46 -13.76
N SER A 133 24.41 -10.34 -13.17
CA SER A 133 24.30 -10.18 -11.71
C SER A 133 22.93 -10.57 -11.14
N GLY A 134 21.95 -10.78 -12.01
CA GLY A 134 20.59 -11.19 -11.66
C GLY A 134 19.67 -10.08 -11.14
N PRO A 135 18.37 -10.39 -10.95
CA PRO A 135 17.32 -9.44 -10.61
C PRO A 135 17.57 -8.65 -9.32
N VAL A 136 17.98 -9.31 -8.24
CA VAL A 136 18.15 -8.71 -6.91
C VAL A 136 19.21 -7.60 -6.91
N SER A 137 20.26 -7.73 -7.73
CA SER A 137 21.29 -6.68 -7.87
C SER A 137 20.70 -5.40 -8.43
N PHE A 138 19.83 -5.50 -9.43
CA PHE A 138 19.15 -4.32 -9.99
C PHE A 138 18.09 -3.75 -9.04
N MET A 139 17.42 -4.59 -8.24
CA MET A 139 16.53 -4.08 -7.18
C MET A 139 17.28 -3.19 -6.19
N ARG A 140 18.53 -3.49 -5.85
CA ARG A 140 19.36 -2.62 -5.00
C ARG A 140 19.63 -1.27 -5.67
N CYS A 141 19.88 -1.23 -6.98
CA CYS A 141 20.04 0.03 -7.72
C CYS A 141 18.75 0.87 -7.65
N TYR A 142 17.59 0.27 -7.87
CA TYR A 142 16.29 0.95 -7.78
C TYR A 142 16.02 1.44 -6.36
N ASN A 143 16.36 0.65 -5.35
CA ASN A 143 16.21 1.05 -3.95
C ASN A 143 17.05 2.27 -3.62
N ALA A 144 18.32 2.28 -4.01
CA ALA A 144 19.23 3.42 -3.78
C ALA A 144 18.75 4.69 -4.51
N ALA A 145 18.26 4.55 -5.75
CA ALA A 145 17.69 5.67 -6.48
C ALA A 145 16.44 6.23 -5.80
N THR A 146 15.54 5.35 -5.30
CA THR A 146 14.32 5.74 -4.58
C THR A 146 14.66 6.46 -3.27
N ASP A 147 15.71 6.06 -2.56
CA ASP A 147 16.19 6.77 -1.36
C ASP A 147 16.63 8.22 -1.68
N ALA A 148 17.25 8.42 -2.84
CA ALA A 148 17.71 9.73 -3.28
C ALA A 148 16.53 10.63 -3.75
N ILE A 149 15.46 10.04 -4.27
CA ILE A 149 14.29 10.75 -4.81
C ILE A 149 13.34 11.08 -3.66
N LYS A 150 13.65 12.15 -2.94
CA LYS A 150 12.74 12.72 -1.94
C LYS A 150 11.71 13.59 -2.65
N GLN A 151 10.47 13.13 -2.66
CA GLN A 151 9.35 13.91 -3.19
C GLN A 151 9.15 15.15 -2.36
N GLY A 152 9.78 16.27 -2.69
CA GLY A 152 9.50 17.60 -2.12
C GLY A 152 8.91 17.70 -0.70
N GLY A 153 9.13 16.69 0.15
CA GLY A 153 8.63 16.60 1.53
C GLY A 153 7.23 15.99 1.71
N THR A 154 6.50 15.62 0.66
CA THR A 154 5.06 15.24 0.80
C THR A 154 4.79 13.74 0.83
N ARG A 155 5.52 12.91 0.08
CA ARG A 155 5.34 11.44 0.08
C ARG A 155 6.66 10.72 -0.18
N ARG A 156 6.93 9.60 0.53
CA ARG A 156 8.07 8.72 0.26
C ARG A 156 7.75 7.84 -0.94
N GLY A 157 8.70 7.67 -1.87
CA GLY A 157 8.59 6.71 -2.97
C GLY A 157 8.43 5.29 -2.43
N ALA A 158 7.58 4.50 -3.07
CA ALA A 158 7.36 3.10 -2.74
C ALA A 158 7.34 2.27 -4.01
N ASN A 159 7.98 1.11 -3.97
CA ASN A 159 8.06 0.16 -5.06
C ASN A 159 7.45 -1.20 -4.67
N MET A 160 6.93 -1.92 -5.66
CA MET A 160 6.66 -3.34 -5.59
C MET A 160 7.64 -4.07 -6.50
N GLY A 161 8.38 -5.02 -5.95
CA GLY A 161 9.21 -5.94 -6.71
C GLY A 161 8.58 -7.33 -6.75
N ILE A 162 8.38 -7.86 -7.95
CA ILE A 162 7.77 -9.18 -8.15
C ILE A 162 8.74 -10.06 -8.92
N LEU A 163 8.88 -11.32 -8.46
CA LEU A 163 9.57 -12.37 -9.19
C LEU A 163 8.68 -13.61 -9.28
N ARG A 164 8.62 -14.21 -10.47
CA ARG A 164 7.93 -15.50 -10.67
C ARG A 164 8.62 -16.60 -9.89
N VAL A 165 7.82 -17.49 -9.33
CA VAL A 165 8.33 -18.61 -8.52
C VAL A 165 9.23 -19.57 -9.32
N ASP A 166 9.01 -19.67 -10.63
CA ASP A 166 9.80 -20.51 -11.56
C ASP A 166 11.08 -19.84 -12.08
N HIS A 167 11.43 -18.63 -11.59
CA HIS A 167 12.68 -17.97 -11.97
C HIS A 167 13.89 -18.61 -11.26
N PRO A 168 15.05 -18.82 -11.94
CA PRO A 168 16.22 -19.47 -11.33
C PRO A 168 16.75 -18.76 -10.07
N ASP A 169 16.61 -17.44 -9.94
CA ASP A 169 17.05 -16.68 -8.76
C ASP A 169 16.00 -16.60 -7.63
N ILE A 170 14.97 -17.43 -7.67
CA ILE A 170 13.84 -17.32 -6.73
C ILE A 170 14.26 -17.43 -5.26
N LEU A 171 15.18 -18.32 -4.93
CA LEU A 171 15.66 -18.50 -3.55
C LEU A 171 16.37 -17.24 -3.03
N ASN A 172 17.17 -16.60 -3.88
CA ASN A 172 17.84 -15.33 -3.55
C ASN A 172 16.82 -14.20 -3.36
N PHE A 173 15.80 -14.15 -4.21
CA PHE A 173 14.73 -13.14 -4.12
C PHE A 173 13.92 -13.28 -2.83
N ILE A 174 13.49 -14.49 -2.46
CA ILE A 174 12.73 -14.74 -1.24
C ILE A 174 13.48 -14.23 0.00
N GLN A 175 14.81 -14.35 0.01
CA GLN A 175 15.67 -14.01 1.14
C GLN A 175 16.25 -12.58 1.06
N CYS A 176 16.03 -11.83 -0.02
CA CYS A 176 16.73 -10.55 -0.27
C CYS A 176 16.44 -9.46 0.77
N LYS A 177 15.37 -9.60 1.56
CA LYS A 177 15.01 -8.74 2.69
C LYS A 177 15.14 -9.42 4.05
N ALA A 178 15.91 -10.50 4.16
CA ALA A 178 16.19 -11.17 5.44
C ALA A 178 16.87 -10.23 6.46
N ASP A 179 17.67 -9.27 5.99
CA ASP A 179 18.10 -8.11 6.75
C ASP A 179 17.08 -6.97 6.54
N PRO A 180 16.42 -6.47 7.60
CA PRO A 180 15.42 -5.42 7.48
C PRO A 180 15.97 -4.06 7.02
N LYS A 181 17.29 -3.89 6.95
CA LYS A 181 17.96 -2.69 6.44
C LYS A 181 18.17 -2.71 4.93
N GLU A 182 18.01 -3.86 4.30
CA GLU A 182 18.15 -4.04 2.85
C GLU A 182 16.83 -3.76 2.12
N ILE A 183 16.93 -3.13 0.95
CA ILE A 183 15.82 -2.94 0.00
C ILE A 183 14.56 -2.33 0.66
N THR A 184 14.76 -1.34 1.52
CA THR A 184 13.72 -0.76 2.41
C THR A 184 12.59 -0.01 1.68
N ASN A 185 12.79 0.41 0.41
CA ASN A 185 11.79 1.11 -0.39
C ASN A 185 10.96 0.17 -1.28
N PHE A 186 11.15 -1.14 -1.14
CA PHE A 186 10.38 -2.16 -1.82
C PHE A 186 9.50 -2.93 -0.85
N ASN A 187 8.25 -3.14 -1.25
CA ASN A 187 7.51 -4.35 -0.89
C ASN A 187 7.88 -5.41 -1.93
N ILE A 188 8.00 -6.66 -1.52
CA ILE A 188 8.30 -7.76 -2.43
C ILE A 188 7.22 -8.83 -2.38
N SER A 189 6.90 -9.42 -3.54
CA SER A 189 5.94 -10.52 -3.65
C SER A 189 6.45 -11.59 -4.61
N VAL A 190 6.24 -12.85 -4.25
CA VAL A 190 6.46 -13.97 -5.16
C VAL A 190 5.21 -14.15 -6.02
N ALA A 191 5.37 -14.17 -7.34
CA ALA A 191 4.29 -14.50 -8.26
C ALA A 191 4.18 -16.03 -8.39
N ILE A 192 3.19 -16.58 -7.71
CA ILE A 192 2.91 -18.02 -7.62
C ILE A 192 2.03 -18.44 -8.78
N THR A 193 2.41 -19.56 -9.42
CA THR A 193 1.62 -20.22 -10.48
C THR A 193 0.74 -21.32 -9.90
N GLU A 194 -0.31 -21.72 -10.64
CA GLU A 194 -1.15 -22.87 -10.26
C GLU A 194 -0.34 -24.16 -10.25
N GLU A 195 0.54 -24.37 -11.24
CA GLU A 195 1.47 -25.50 -11.31
C GLU A 195 2.33 -25.63 -10.03
N PHE A 196 2.88 -24.51 -9.56
CA PHE A 196 3.65 -24.51 -8.31
C PHE A 196 2.79 -24.90 -7.12
N MET A 197 1.57 -24.34 -6.96
CA MET A 197 0.69 -24.70 -5.84
C MET A 197 0.24 -26.14 -5.88
N GLU A 198 -0.03 -26.69 -7.06
CA GLU A 198 -0.32 -28.11 -7.24
C GLU A 198 0.87 -28.99 -6.84
N ALA A 199 2.08 -28.59 -7.22
CA ALA A 199 3.31 -29.28 -6.82
C ALA A 199 3.54 -29.20 -5.31
N VAL A 200 3.25 -28.05 -4.66
CA VAL A 200 3.29 -27.89 -3.19
C VAL A 200 2.34 -28.87 -2.52
N LEU A 201 1.09 -28.94 -2.97
CA LEU A 201 0.06 -29.80 -2.37
C LEU A 201 0.34 -31.28 -2.62
N ALA A 202 0.98 -31.62 -3.73
CA ALA A 202 1.33 -32.99 -4.11
C ALA A 202 2.74 -33.43 -3.63
N ASP A 203 3.48 -32.55 -2.93
CA ASP A 203 4.88 -32.77 -2.49
C ASP A 203 5.81 -33.19 -3.61
N LYS A 204 5.75 -32.42 -4.73
CA LYS A 204 6.54 -32.66 -5.96
C LYS A 204 7.55 -31.55 -6.19
N THR A 205 8.46 -31.81 -7.13
CA THR A 205 9.34 -30.78 -7.72
C THR A 205 8.60 -29.95 -8.76
N TYR A 206 9.13 -28.76 -9.04
CA TYR A 206 8.74 -27.91 -10.18
C TYR A 206 9.98 -27.38 -10.88
N GLN A 207 9.83 -27.02 -12.16
CA GLN A 207 10.94 -26.59 -12.98
C GLN A 207 11.24 -25.09 -12.81
N LEU A 208 12.53 -24.76 -12.85
CA LEU A 208 13.03 -23.40 -12.97
C LEU A 208 13.26 -23.09 -14.45
N ILE A 209 12.71 -21.99 -14.95
CA ILE A 209 12.74 -21.61 -16.37
C ILE A 209 13.59 -20.36 -16.56
N ASN A 210 14.61 -20.45 -17.39
CA ASN A 210 15.39 -19.28 -17.79
C ASN A 210 14.52 -18.33 -18.64
N PRO A 211 14.28 -17.08 -18.21
CA PRO A 211 13.37 -16.18 -18.92
C PRO A 211 13.87 -15.79 -20.32
N ARG A 212 15.17 -15.84 -20.58
CA ARG A 212 15.78 -15.52 -21.86
C ARG A 212 15.67 -16.68 -22.87
N THR A 213 16.02 -17.90 -22.46
CA THR A 213 16.01 -19.07 -23.36
C THR A 213 14.67 -19.80 -23.40
N LYS A 214 13.82 -19.58 -22.39
CA LYS A 214 12.56 -20.32 -22.13
C LYS A 214 12.77 -21.81 -21.86
N GLU A 215 13.99 -22.23 -21.54
CA GLU A 215 14.34 -23.61 -21.26
C GLU A 215 14.45 -23.85 -19.74
N PRO A 216 14.15 -25.08 -19.28
CA PRO A 216 14.39 -25.49 -17.91
C PRO A 216 15.90 -25.43 -17.58
N THR A 217 16.23 -24.90 -16.41
CA THR A 217 17.62 -24.80 -15.91
C THR A 217 17.86 -25.64 -14.66
N GLY A 218 16.81 -26.17 -14.06
CA GLY A 218 16.87 -26.99 -12.85
C GLY A 218 15.49 -27.26 -12.29
N GLU A 219 15.45 -27.96 -11.18
CA GLU A 219 14.22 -28.27 -10.44
C GLU A 219 14.43 -28.00 -8.96
N LEU A 220 13.36 -27.60 -8.27
CA LEU A 220 13.33 -27.45 -6.82
C LEU A 220 12.12 -28.19 -6.23
N PRO A 221 12.23 -28.72 -4.99
CA PRO A 221 11.09 -29.23 -4.26
C PRO A 221 10.13 -28.07 -3.92
N ALA A 222 8.91 -28.11 -4.47
CA ALA A 222 7.96 -27.01 -4.32
C ALA A 222 7.61 -26.72 -2.84
N ARG A 223 7.46 -27.79 -2.05
CA ARG A 223 7.19 -27.66 -0.60
C ARG A 223 8.30 -26.89 0.12
N GLU A 224 9.57 -27.16 -0.14
CA GLU A 224 10.70 -26.49 0.50
C GLU A 224 10.74 -24.99 0.14
N VAL A 225 10.48 -24.64 -1.11
CA VAL A 225 10.40 -23.24 -1.55
C VAL A 225 9.23 -22.52 -0.89
N PHE A 226 8.06 -23.18 -0.80
CA PHE A 226 6.89 -22.62 -0.13
C PHE A 226 7.16 -22.40 1.38
N GLU A 227 7.81 -23.36 2.05
CA GLU A 227 8.21 -23.22 3.45
C GLU A 227 9.21 -22.06 3.66
N LEU A 228 10.11 -21.83 2.71
CA LEU A 228 11.02 -20.68 2.76
C LEU A 228 10.28 -19.35 2.65
N ILE A 229 9.26 -19.27 1.76
CA ILE A 229 8.37 -18.10 1.66
C ILE A 229 7.66 -17.87 3.00
N VAL A 230 7.08 -18.93 3.58
CA VAL A 230 6.39 -18.89 4.89
C VAL A 230 7.35 -18.43 6.00
N GLU A 231 8.57 -18.96 6.02
CA GLU A 231 9.57 -18.60 7.04
C GLU A 231 9.94 -17.12 6.98
N MET A 232 10.22 -16.60 5.79
CA MET A 232 10.59 -15.19 5.62
C MET A 232 9.41 -14.28 5.93
N ALA A 233 8.20 -14.62 5.49
CA ALA A 233 6.98 -13.89 5.82
C ALA A 233 6.70 -13.89 7.34
N TRP A 234 6.92 -15.00 8.03
CA TRP A 234 6.85 -15.07 9.49
C TRP A 234 7.90 -14.19 10.17
N LYS A 235 9.12 -14.14 9.63
CA LYS A 235 10.24 -13.38 10.20
C LYS A 235 10.04 -11.87 10.13
N ASN A 236 9.59 -11.32 9.00
CA ASN A 236 9.53 -9.88 8.77
C ASN A 236 8.31 -9.40 7.93
N GLY A 237 7.34 -10.28 7.63
CA GLY A 237 6.14 -9.96 6.85
C GLY A 237 6.35 -9.97 5.33
N GLU A 238 7.52 -10.36 4.83
CA GLU A 238 7.85 -10.40 3.40
C GLU A 238 8.67 -11.64 3.04
N PRO A 239 8.48 -12.19 1.82
CA PRO A 239 7.64 -11.69 0.73
C PRO A 239 6.14 -11.93 0.96
N GLY A 240 5.28 -11.07 0.38
CA GLY A 240 3.90 -11.41 0.10
C GLY A 240 3.81 -12.41 -1.04
N ILE A 241 2.61 -12.86 -1.35
CA ILE A 241 2.34 -13.70 -2.53
C ILE A 241 1.22 -13.12 -3.39
N ILE A 242 1.36 -13.29 -4.70
CA ILE A 242 0.29 -13.05 -5.67
C ILE A 242 0.06 -14.33 -6.48
N PHE A 243 -1.20 -14.63 -6.77
CA PHE A 243 -1.59 -15.80 -7.59
C PHE A 243 -1.72 -15.36 -9.05
N LEU A 244 -0.60 -15.44 -9.79
CA LEU A 244 -0.42 -14.81 -11.09
C LEU A 244 -1.40 -15.34 -12.14
N ASP A 245 -1.60 -16.66 -12.23
CA ASP A 245 -2.50 -17.26 -13.20
C ASP A 245 -3.95 -16.86 -12.93
N ARG A 246 -4.31 -16.72 -11.66
CA ARG A 246 -5.63 -16.22 -11.26
C ARG A 246 -5.81 -14.76 -11.68
N ILE A 247 -4.82 -13.92 -11.44
CA ILE A 247 -4.85 -12.53 -11.89
C ILE A 247 -5.07 -12.45 -13.40
N ASN A 248 -4.33 -13.25 -14.19
CA ASN A 248 -4.45 -13.25 -15.65
C ASN A 248 -5.75 -13.88 -16.16
N ARG A 249 -6.33 -14.85 -15.44
CA ARG A 249 -7.66 -15.38 -15.75
C ARG A 249 -8.75 -14.29 -15.75
N PHE A 250 -8.60 -13.28 -14.89
CA PHE A 250 -9.50 -12.14 -14.78
C PHE A 250 -8.97 -10.86 -15.45
N ASN A 251 -7.91 -10.97 -16.26
CA ASN A 251 -7.42 -9.84 -17.05
C ASN A 251 -8.50 -9.40 -18.06
N PRO A 252 -8.98 -8.16 -18.03
CA PRO A 252 -10.08 -7.73 -18.91
C PRO A 252 -9.63 -7.59 -20.36
N THR A 253 -8.33 -7.43 -20.63
CA THR A 253 -7.77 -7.17 -21.97
C THR A 253 -6.63 -8.15 -22.29
N PRO A 254 -6.89 -9.49 -22.32
CA PRO A 254 -5.84 -10.50 -22.50
C PRO A 254 -5.15 -10.44 -23.87
N HIS A 255 -5.82 -9.86 -24.87
CA HIS A 255 -5.27 -9.65 -26.22
C HIS A 255 -4.20 -8.51 -26.25
N VAL A 256 -4.16 -7.64 -25.23
CA VAL A 256 -3.17 -6.56 -25.13
C VAL A 256 -1.87 -7.07 -24.50
N GLY A 257 -1.96 -7.99 -23.55
CA GLY A 257 -0.80 -8.58 -22.88
C GLY A 257 -1.16 -9.29 -21.58
N GLU A 258 -0.13 -9.79 -20.91
CA GLU A 258 -0.23 -10.44 -19.60
C GLU A 258 0.09 -9.46 -18.49
N ILE A 259 -0.62 -9.58 -17.36
CA ILE A 259 -0.33 -8.86 -16.13
C ILE A 259 0.81 -9.58 -15.43
N GLU A 260 1.90 -8.86 -15.15
CA GLU A 260 3.12 -9.40 -14.55
C GLU A 260 3.41 -8.79 -13.17
N ALA A 261 2.79 -7.67 -12.85
CA ALA A 261 3.06 -6.93 -11.63
C ALA A 261 1.81 -6.21 -11.09
N THR A 262 1.96 -5.70 -9.86
CA THR A 262 0.97 -4.87 -9.19
C THR A 262 1.63 -3.58 -8.71
N ASN A 263 0.83 -2.60 -8.27
CA ASN A 263 1.29 -1.45 -7.51
C ASN A 263 1.84 -1.87 -6.12
N PRO A 264 2.45 -0.95 -5.33
CA PRO A 264 3.08 -1.28 -4.04
C PRO A 264 2.19 -1.95 -3.00
N CYS A 265 0.87 -1.71 -3.03
CA CYS A 265 -0.08 -2.29 -2.07
C CYS A 265 -0.81 -3.54 -2.60
N GLY A 266 -0.57 -3.93 -3.85
CA GLY A 266 -1.07 -5.16 -4.43
C GLY A 266 -2.52 -5.13 -4.93
N GLU A 267 -3.27 -4.02 -4.75
CA GLU A 267 -4.67 -3.92 -5.16
C GLU A 267 -4.88 -3.66 -6.65
N GLN A 268 -3.81 -3.26 -7.37
CA GLN A 268 -3.87 -2.94 -8.79
C GLN A 268 -2.94 -3.83 -9.61
N PRO A 269 -3.40 -5.02 -10.02
CA PRO A 269 -2.75 -5.78 -11.09
C PRO A 269 -2.90 -5.02 -12.41
N LEU A 270 -1.78 -4.62 -13.00
CA LEU A 270 -1.75 -3.78 -14.20
C LEU A 270 -0.84 -4.37 -15.26
N LEU A 271 -1.17 -4.10 -16.52
CA LEU A 271 -0.28 -4.37 -17.64
C LEU A 271 0.93 -3.41 -17.62
N PRO A 272 2.03 -3.76 -18.31
CA PRO A 272 3.15 -2.86 -18.51
C PRO A 272 2.71 -1.50 -19.05
N ASN A 273 3.22 -0.41 -18.46
CA ASN A 273 2.89 0.98 -18.78
C ASN A 273 1.42 1.36 -18.51
N GLU A 274 0.72 0.66 -17.65
CA GLU A 274 -0.58 1.11 -17.14
C GLU A 274 -0.45 1.95 -15.88
N SER A 275 -1.42 2.82 -15.70
CA SER A 275 -1.69 3.49 -14.42
C SER A 275 -3.16 3.40 -14.07
N CYS A 276 -3.46 3.58 -12.78
CA CYS A 276 -4.82 3.61 -12.30
C CYS A 276 -5.01 4.71 -11.26
N ASN A 277 -6.16 5.36 -11.36
CA ASN A 277 -6.67 6.26 -10.32
C ASN A 277 -7.68 5.52 -9.46
N LEU A 278 -7.74 5.90 -8.19
CA LEU A 278 -8.51 5.20 -7.17
C LEU A 278 -9.45 6.18 -6.46
N GLY A 279 -10.53 5.63 -5.92
CA GLY A 279 -11.41 6.33 -4.99
C GLY A 279 -12.12 5.34 -4.09
N SER A 280 -12.55 5.79 -2.93
CA SER A 280 -13.18 4.90 -1.94
C SER A 280 -14.42 5.52 -1.33
N ILE A 281 -15.50 4.73 -1.32
CA ILE A 281 -16.78 5.08 -0.71
C ILE A 281 -16.68 4.82 0.79
N ASN A 282 -17.08 5.79 1.59
CA ASN A 282 -17.16 5.65 3.04
C ASN A 282 -18.45 4.93 3.45
N LEU A 283 -18.34 3.64 3.68
CA LEU A 283 -19.48 2.80 4.06
C LEU A 283 -20.12 3.22 5.40
N ALA A 284 -19.37 3.87 6.30
CA ALA A 284 -19.93 4.41 7.53
C ALA A 284 -21.00 5.48 7.27
N LYS A 285 -20.97 6.17 6.12
CA LYS A 285 -21.98 7.13 5.68
C LYS A 285 -23.16 6.49 4.96
N MET A 286 -23.06 5.22 4.60
CA MET A 286 -24.09 4.48 3.85
C MET A 286 -25.11 3.77 4.75
N ALA A 287 -25.15 4.13 6.04
CA ALA A 287 -26.14 3.64 7.00
C ALA A 287 -27.16 4.72 7.35
N LYS A 288 -28.42 4.34 7.48
CA LYS A 288 -29.51 5.21 7.94
C LYS A 288 -30.29 4.57 9.09
N ARG A 289 -30.87 5.39 9.94
CA ARG A 289 -31.77 4.94 11.01
C ARG A 289 -33.07 4.35 10.44
N LYS A 290 -33.52 3.23 10.99
CA LYS A 290 -34.82 2.63 10.71
C LYS A 290 -35.37 2.09 12.03
N GLY A 291 -36.36 2.78 12.62
CA GLY A 291 -36.79 2.54 13.99
C GLY A 291 -35.63 2.75 14.96
N ASP A 292 -35.42 1.82 15.89
CA ASP A 292 -34.35 1.88 16.89
C ASP A 292 -32.99 1.36 16.37
N GLY A 293 -32.95 0.83 15.14
CA GLY A 293 -31.75 0.25 14.56
C GLY A 293 -31.17 1.03 13.37
N TRP A 294 -30.12 0.45 12.80
CA TRP A 294 -29.47 0.95 11.58
C TRP A 294 -29.65 -0.04 10.44
N VAL A 295 -29.79 0.46 9.22
CA VAL A 295 -29.84 -0.32 7.98
C VAL A 295 -28.99 0.34 6.91
N ILE A 296 -28.53 -0.42 5.92
CA ILE A 296 -27.83 0.14 4.77
C ILE A 296 -28.78 0.94 3.89
N ASP A 297 -28.39 2.12 3.51
CA ASP A 297 -29.08 2.93 2.51
C ASP A 297 -28.60 2.56 1.09
N TRP A 298 -29.16 1.46 0.58
CA TRP A 298 -28.81 0.94 -0.74
C TRP A 298 -29.06 1.97 -1.87
N LYS A 299 -30.09 2.80 -1.73
CA LYS A 299 -30.39 3.85 -2.71
C LYS A 299 -29.25 4.87 -2.75
N ARG A 300 -28.86 5.39 -1.57
CA ARG A 300 -27.76 6.37 -1.48
C ARG A 300 -26.46 5.77 -1.93
N LEU A 301 -26.16 4.53 -1.53
CA LEU A 301 -24.97 3.82 -1.98
C LEU A 301 -24.92 3.73 -3.51
N GLY A 302 -26.03 3.40 -4.18
CA GLY A 302 -26.10 3.36 -5.65
C GLY A 302 -25.80 4.70 -6.30
N GLU A 303 -26.42 5.79 -5.79
CA GLU A 303 -26.18 7.17 -6.29
C GLU A 303 -24.70 7.56 -6.15
N VAL A 304 -24.07 7.24 -5.01
CA VAL A 304 -22.65 7.52 -4.77
C VAL A 304 -21.76 6.69 -5.69
N VAL A 305 -22.09 5.41 -5.94
CA VAL A 305 -21.34 4.55 -6.88
C VAL A 305 -21.38 5.15 -8.29
N GLU A 306 -22.58 5.50 -8.81
CA GLU A 306 -22.72 6.05 -10.15
C GLU A 306 -21.94 7.36 -10.32
N THR A 307 -22.04 8.27 -9.35
CA THR A 307 -21.30 9.55 -9.34
C THR A 307 -19.79 9.32 -9.27
N SER A 308 -19.34 8.36 -8.45
CA SER A 308 -17.91 8.04 -8.27
C SER A 308 -17.30 7.43 -9.51
N VAL A 309 -18.01 6.55 -10.23
CA VAL A 309 -17.52 5.97 -11.50
C VAL A 309 -17.30 7.06 -12.54
N ARG A 310 -18.27 7.99 -12.69
CA ARG A 310 -18.15 9.14 -13.60
C ARG A 310 -16.97 10.03 -13.18
N PHE A 311 -16.82 10.32 -11.90
CA PHE A 311 -15.70 11.10 -11.38
C PHE A 311 -14.36 10.46 -11.77
N LEU A 312 -14.20 9.15 -11.52
CA LEU A 312 -12.96 8.43 -11.79
C LEU A 312 -12.67 8.30 -13.30
N ASP A 313 -13.69 8.14 -14.14
CA ASP A 313 -13.50 8.19 -15.60
C ASP A 313 -13.02 9.57 -16.06
N ASN A 314 -13.59 10.65 -15.53
CA ASN A 314 -13.17 12.02 -15.81
C ASN A 314 -11.74 12.31 -15.35
N VAL A 315 -11.29 11.70 -14.24
CA VAL A 315 -9.89 11.83 -13.77
C VAL A 315 -8.91 11.36 -14.83
N ILE A 316 -9.23 10.31 -15.61
CA ILE A 316 -8.36 9.83 -16.70
C ILE A 316 -8.12 10.93 -17.73
N ASP A 317 -9.16 11.67 -18.11
CA ASP A 317 -9.10 12.72 -19.14
C ASP A 317 -8.40 13.98 -18.61
N MET A 318 -8.53 14.28 -17.31
CA MET A 318 -7.93 15.46 -16.68
C MET A 318 -6.47 15.24 -16.25
N ASN A 319 -6.00 13.99 -16.20
CA ASN A 319 -4.68 13.65 -15.69
C ASN A 319 -3.57 14.06 -16.67
N ARG A 320 -2.49 14.64 -16.16
CA ARG A 320 -1.23 14.81 -16.88
C ARG A 320 -0.29 13.67 -16.54
N TYR A 321 -0.08 12.82 -17.53
CA TYR A 321 0.75 11.63 -17.34
C TYR A 321 2.25 11.97 -17.42
N PRO A 322 3.08 11.40 -16.54
CA PRO A 322 4.52 11.68 -16.53
C PRO A 322 5.25 11.10 -17.75
N LEU A 323 4.66 10.10 -18.42
CA LEU A 323 5.23 9.40 -19.58
C LEU A 323 4.17 9.19 -20.66
N PRO A 324 4.52 9.40 -21.96
CA PRO A 324 3.59 9.20 -23.09
C PRO A 324 3.06 7.77 -23.22
N GLU A 325 3.88 6.76 -22.92
CA GLU A 325 3.50 5.35 -22.96
C GLU A 325 2.40 5.02 -21.96
N ILE A 326 2.51 5.61 -20.75
CA ILE A 326 1.50 5.45 -19.70
C ILE A 326 0.21 6.14 -20.13
N GLN A 327 0.28 7.34 -20.68
CA GLN A 327 -0.90 8.03 -21.20
C GLN A 327 -1.62 7.17 -22.23
N ARG A 328 -0.88 6.69 -23.25
CA ARG A 328 -1.44 5.86 -24.31
C ARG A 328 -2.13 4.61 -23.77
N MET A 329 -1.47 3.86 -22.89
CA MET A 329 -2.01 2.61 -22.35
C MET A 329 -3.20 2.87 -21.42
N THR A 330 -3.12 3.91 -20.57
CA THR A 330 -4.22 4.26 -19.68
C THR A 330 -5.47 4.70 -20.44
N PHE A 331 -5.32 5.52 -21.49
CA PHE A 331 -6.44 5.88 -22.36
C PHE A 331 -7.00 4.69 -23.13
N ALA A 332 -6.13 3.74 -23.55
CA ALA A 332 -6.56 2.57 -24.31
C ALA A 332 -7.43 1.60 -23.49
N ASN A 333 -7.17 1.45 -22.20
CA ASN A 333 -7.88 0.52 -21.31
C ASN A 333 -8.85 1.21 -20.34
N ARG A 334 -8.65 2.48 -20.02
CA ARG A 334 -9.48 3.30 -19.10
C ARG A 334 -9.80 2.58 -17.78
N LYS A 335 -8.83 1.90 -17.19
CA LYS A 335 -9.01 1.23 -15.89
C LYS A 335 -9.20 2.25 -14.78
N ILE A 336 -10.22 2.06 -13.94
CA ILE A 336 -10.45 2.80 -12.69
C ILE A 336 -10.53 1.83 -11.53
N GLY A 337 -10.39 2.34 -10.30
CA GLY A 337 -10.44 1.53 -9.09
C GLY A 337 -11.34 2.17 -8.03
N LEU A 338 -12.63 1.87 -8.06
CA LEU A 338 -13.58 2.26 -7.02
C LEU A 338 -13.61 1.19 -5.94
N GLY A 339 -13.33 1.58 -4.72
CA GLY A 339 -13.36 0.71 -3.54
C GLY A 339 -14.16 1.29 -2.39
N VAL A 340 -13.86 0.79 -1.20
CA VAL A 340 -14.54 1.19 0.03
C VAL A 340 -13.55 1.50 1.15
N MET A 341 -14.02 2.28 2.14
CA MET A 341 -13.43 2.50 3.46
C MET A 341 -14.57 2.55 4.48
N GLY A 342 -14.27 2.49 5.78
CA GLY A 342 -15.29 2.56 6.82
C GLY A 342 -16.13 1.29 6.97
N PHE A 343 -15.66 0.14 6.49
CA PHE A 343 -16.41 -1.11 6.60
C PHE A 343 -16.58 -1.57 8.04
N ALA A 344 -15.51 -1.52 8.85
CA ALA A 344 -15.60 -1.88 10.27
C ALA A 344 -16.58 -0.94 11.03
N ASP A 345 -16.55 0.35 10.73
CA ASP A 345 -17.49 1.32 11.33
C ASP A 345 -18.94 1.02 10.93
N LEU A 346 -19.19 0.63 9.68
CA LEU A 346 -20.52 0.20 9.23
C LEU A 346 -21.00 -1.02 10.02
N LEU A 347 -20.16 -2.05 10.16
CA LEU A 347 -20.50 -3.27 10.90
C LEU A 347 -20.86 -2.96 12.35
N ILE A 348 -20.07 -2.10 13.01
CA ILE A 348 -20.32 -1.67 14.38
C ILE A 348 -21.69 -0.99 14.49
N ARG A 349 -22.04 -0.09 13.57
CA ARG A 349 -23.36 0.56 13.54
C ARG A 349 -24.51 -0.42 13.37
N LEU A 350 -24.31 -1.43 12.51
CA LEU A 350 -25.32 -2.44 12.24
C LEU A 350 -25.43 -3.50 13.37
N GLY A 351 -24.51 -3.51 14.33
CA GLY A 351 -24.44 -4.53 15.38
C GLY A 351 -23.96 -5.89 14.87
N VAL A 352 -23.22 -5.92 13.75
CA VAL A 352 -22.75 -7.16 13.10
C VAL A 352 -21.28 -7.39 13.45
N PRO A 353 -20.90 -8.54 14.00
CA PRO A 353 -19.50 -8.87 14.27
C PRO A 353 -18.69 -9.02 12.99
N TYR A 354 -17.49 -8.43 12.94
CA TYR A 354 -16.59 -8.56 11.79
C TYR A 354 -16.20 -10.03 11.52
N ASN A 355 -15.89 -10.77 12.57
CA ASN A 355 -15.47 -12.18 12.55
C ASN A 355 -16.67 -13.13 12.68
N SER A 356 -17.63 -12.99 11.77
CA SER A 356 -18.84 -13.83 11.72
C SER A 356 -19.24 -14.12 10.26
N GLU A 357 -20.01 -15.18 10.06
CA GLU A 357 -20.60 -15.49 8.76
C GLU A 357 -21.47 -14.33 8.25
N GLU A 358 -22.24 -13.70 9.16
CA GLU A 358 -23.07 -12.54 8.83
C GLU A 358 -22.23 -11.37 8.33
N GLY A 359 -21.09 -11.08 8.98
CA GLY A 359 -20.15 -10.02 8.57
C GLY A 359 -19.55 -10.29 7.20
N VAL A 360 -19.11 -11.53 6.96
CA VAL A 360 -18.54 -11.97 5.67
C VAL A 360 -19.59 -11.88 4.55
N GLU A 361 -20.80 -12.38 4.79
CA GLU A 361 -21.87 -12.33 3.81
C GLU A 361 -22.34 -10.91 3.51
N LEU A 362 -22.35 -10.05 4.52
CA LEU A 362 -22.65 -8.63 4.34
C LEU A 362 -21.58 -7.93 3.48
N GLY A 363 -20.31 -8.22 3.72
CA GLY A 363 -19.20 -7.73 2.88
C GLY A 363 -19.36 -8.16 1.42
N ARG A 364 -19.65 -9.46 1.20
CA ARG A 364 -19.95 -10.01 -0.14
C ARG A 364 -21.12 -9.28 -0.81
N LYS A 365 -22.22 -9.10 -0.11
CA LYS A 365 -23.42 -8.44 -0.63
C LYS A 365 -23.16 -6.97 -0.99
N ILE A 366 -22.43 -6.23 -0.15
CA ILE A 366 -22.08 -4.83 -0.41
C ILE A 366 -21.20 -4.76 -1.66
N MET A 367 -20.14 -5.59 -1.75
CA MET A 367 -19.22 -5.51 -2.88
C MET A 367 -19.89 -5.95 -4.18
N LYS A 368 -20.75 -6.97 -4.14
CA LYS A 368 -21.57 -7.36 -5.28
C LYS A 368 -22.45 -6.20 -5.78
N PHE A 369 -23.09 -5.49 -4.87
CA PHE A 369 -23.91 -4.32 -5.22
C PHE A 369 -23.06 -3.23 -5.87
N ILE A 370 -21.91 -2.90 -5.28
CA ILE A 370 -21.00 -1.86 -5.81
C ILE A 370 -20.48 -2.25 -7.19
N GLN A 371 -20.05 -3.49 -7.40
CA GLN A 371 -19.57 -3.97 -8.70
C GLN A 371 -20.69 -3.92 -9.74
N THR A 372 -21.87 -4.44 -9.44
CA THR A 372 -23.00 -4.47 -10.37
C THR A 372 -23.40 -3.05 -10.78
N THR A 373 -23.61 -2.15 -9.81
CA THR A 373 -23.98 -0.75 -10.06
C THR A 373 -22.86 0.00 -10.79
N GLY A 374 -21.59 -0.26 -10.41
CA GLY A 374 -20.42 0.35 -11.05
C GLY A 374 -20.26 -0.07 -12.51
N HIS A 375 -20.48 -1.36 -12.83
CA HIS A 375 -20.48 -1.84 -14.21
C HIS A 375 -21.65 -1.24 -15.01
N GLU A 376 -22.83 -1.08 -14.40
CA GLU A 376 -23.96 -0.39 -15.04
C GLU A 376 -23.65 1.07 -15.34
N ALA A 377 -23.04 1.77 -14.39
CA ALA A 377 -22.59 3.15 -14.58
C ALA A 377 -21.54 3.27 -15.70
N SER A 378 -20.56 2.36 -15.74
CA SER A 378 -19.55 2.32 -16.81
C SER A 378 -20.16 1.99 -18.18
N ALA A 379 -21.18 1.14 -18.23
CA ALA A 379 -21.91 0.83 -19.47
C ALA A 379 -22.70 2.07 -19.96
N LYS A 380 -23.41 2.77 -19.09
CA LYS A 380 -24.07 4.04 -19.41
C LYS A 380 -23.08 5.09 -19.95
N LEU A 381 -21.90 5.21 -19.34
CA LEU A 381 -20.84 6.08 -19.84
C LEU A 381 -20.34 5.65 -21.23
N ALA A 382 -20.29 4.35 -21.50
CA ALA A 382 -19.92 3.84 -22.83
C ALA A 382 -20.96 4.20 -23.90
N GLU A 383 -22.25 4.22 -23.56
CA GLU A 383 -23.31 4.71 -24.44
C GLU A 383 -23.17 6.21 -24.73
N GLU A 384 -22.79 7.01 -23.73
CA GLU A 384 -22.60 8.45 -23.87
C GLU A 384 -21.30 8.84 -24.61
N ARG A 385 -20.20 8.11 -24.38
CA ARG A 385 -18.82 8.53 -24.73
C ARG A 385 -18.03 7.50 -25.54
N GLY A 386 -18.64 6.38 -25.85
CA GLY A 386 -17.98 5.22 -26.48
C GLY A 386 -17.26 4.32 -25.47
N SER A 387 -17.10 3.06 -25.83
CA SER A 387 -16.32 2.07 -25.07
C SER A 387 -14.84 2.44 -25.02
N PHE A 388 -14.09 1.84 -24.08
CA PHE A 388 -12.63 2.01 -24.06
C PHE A 388 -11.99 1.46 -25.34
N PRO A 389 -10.91 2.07 -25.87
CA PRO A 389 -10.35 1.73 -27.20
C PRO A 389 -9.98 0.25 -27.40
N ASN A 390 -9.43 -0.41 -26.38
CA ASN A 390 -9.09 -1.85 -26.43
C ASN A 390 -10.29 -2.77 -26.09
N TYR A 391 -11.53 -2.32 -26.35
CA TYR A 391 -12.73 -3.11 -26.09
C TYR A 391 -12.81 -4.35 -26.99
N ALA A 392 -12.45 -4.21 -28.26
CA ALA A 392 -12.38 -5.34 -29.19
C ALA A 392 -11.30 -6.34 -28.72
N GLY A 393 -11.66 -7.60 -28.58
CA GLY A 393 -10.81 -8.67 -28.02
C GLY A 393 -10.86 -8.78 -26.50
N SER A 394 -11.54 -7.87 -25.80
CA SER A 394 -11.70 -7.90 -24.34
C SER A 394 -12.70 -8.96 -23.87
N ILE A 395 -12.70 -9.23 -22.56
CA ILE A 395 -13.75 -10.07 -21.95
C ILE A 395 -15.15 -9.45 -22.11
N TRP A 396 -15.24 -8.12 -22.18
CA TRP A 396 -16.49 -7.39 -22.29
C TRP A 396 -17.14 -7.54 -23.67
N GLU A 397 -16.34 -7.56 -24.73
CA GLU A 397 -16.84 -7.86 -26.08
C GLU A 397 -17.51 -9.23 -26.13
N LYS A 398 -16.90 -10.24 -25.49
CA LYS A 398 -17.47 -11.60 -25.42
C LYS A 398 -18.83 -11.65 -24.72
N THR A 399 -19.07 -10.73 -23.80
CA THR A 399 -20.35 -10.61 -23.09
C THR A 399 -21.37 -9.75 -23.86
N GLY A 400 -20.95 -9.06 -24.91
CA GLY A 400 -21.76 -8.11 -25.67
C GLY A 400 -22.13 -6.85 -24.90
N ARG A 401 -21.48 -6.58 -23.77
CA ARG A 401 -21.77 -5.43 -22.90
C ARG A 401 -20.80 -4.29 -23.20
N PRO A 402 -21.27 -3.11 -23.70
CA PRO A 402 -20.41 -1.96 -23.85
C PRO A 402 -19.89 -1.50 -22.48
N MET A 403 -18.59 -1.16 -22.39
CA MET A 403 -17.98 -0.69 -21.18
C MET A 403 -17.07 0.51 -21.47
N ARG A 404 -17.18 1.56 -20.67
CA ARG A 404 -16.29 2.72 -20.74
C ARG A 404 -14.92 2.43 -20.12
N ASN A 405 -14.87 1.55 -19.10
CA ASN A 405 -13.71 1.24 -18.30
C ASN A 405 -13.46 -0.27 -18.34
N ALA A 406 -12.23 -0.69 -18.60
CA ALA A 406 -11.89 -2.12 -18.65
C ALA A 406 -12.01 -2.78 -17.27
N THR A 407 -11.72 -2.05 -16.17
CA THR A 407 -12.03 -2.41 -14.79
C THR A 407 -12.68 -1.25 -14.06
N VAL A 408 -13.51 -1.55 -13.07
CA VAL A 408 -14.20 -0.53 -12.26
C VAL A 408 -13.82 -0.62 -10.78
N THR A 409 -13.69 -1.82 -10.22
CA THR A 409 -13.60 -2.01 -8.77
C THR A 409 -12.22 -2.47 -8.28
N THR A 410 -11.86 -2.01 -7.07
CA THR A 410 -10.65 -2.39 -6.33
C THR A 410 -10.88 -2.20 -4.82
N ILE A 411 -10.07 -2.84 -3.98
CA ILE A 411 -10.03 -2.49 -2.54
C ILE A 411 -8.65 -2.00 -2.20
N ALA A 412 -8.53 -0.68 -2.04
CA ALA A 412 -7.30 0.01 -1.67
C ALA A 412 -7.14 0.09 -0.13
N PRO A 413 -5.90 0.29 0.38
CA PRO A 413 -5.67 0.40 1.83
C PRO A 413 -6.34 1.63 2.47
N THR A 414 -6.52 2.72 1.75
CA THR A 414 -7.12 4.00 2.17
C THR A 414 -6.48 4.68 3.39
N GLY A 415 -5.24 4.35 3.74
CA GLY A 415 -4.60 4.74 5.01
C GLY A 415 -4.69 6.23 5.36
N THR A 416 -4.54 7.13 4.39
CA THR A 416 -4.61 8.58 4.63
C THR A 416 -6.00 9.16 4.38
N ILE A 417 -6.69 8.73 3.33
CA ILE A 417 -8.02 9.27 3.01
C ILE A 417 -9.07 8.85 4.04
N SER A 418 -8.91 7.70 4.69
CA SER A 418 -9.79 7.29 5.79
C SER A 418 -9.63 8.18 7.04
N ILE A 419 -8.40 8.66 7.34
CA ILE A 419 -8.17 9.65 8.40
C ILE A 419 -8.91 10.97 8.07
N ILE A 420 -8.83 11.42 6.81
CA ILE A 420 -9.53 12.62 6.36
C ILE A 420 -11.05 12.44 6.47
N ALA A 421 -11.56 11.27 6.05
CA ALA A 421 -12.99 10.95 6.10
C ALA A 421 -13.51 10.57 7.51
N GLY A 422 -12.62 10.40 8.51
CA GLY A 422 -12.96 10.03 9.88
C GLY A 422 -13.58 8.64 9.99
N CYS A 423 -13.02 7.64 9.28
CA CYS A 423 -13.50 6.26 9.29
C CYS A 423 -12.37 5.24 9.26
N SER A 424 -12.69 3.96 9.44
CA SER A 424 -11.76 2.83 9.35
C SER A 424 -11.20 2.67 7.93
N SER A 425 -9.98 2.13 7.82
CA SER A 425 -9.29 1.95 6.54
C SER A 425 -9.81 0.75 5.78
N GLY A 426 -10.18 0.95 4.51
CA GLY A 426 -10.57 -0.12 3.59
C GLY A 426 -11.62 -1.06 4.18
N ILE A 427 -11.29 -2.33 4.13
CA ILE A 427 -12.06 -3.43 4.73
C ILE A 427 -11.38 -4.01 5.98
N GLU A 428 -10.37 -3.30 6.52
CA GLU A 428 -9.68 -3.76 7.72
C GLU A 428 -10.59 -3.67 8.95
N PRO A 429 -10.46 -4.58 9.92
CA PRO A 429 -11.04 -4.37 11.24
C PRO A 429 -10.35 -3.17 11.90
N LEU A 430 -10.95 -2.61 12.94
CA LEU A 430 -10.32 -1.53 13.69
C LEU A 430 -8.99 -2.01 14.28
N PHE A 431 -7.96 -1.17 14.21
CA PHE A 431 -6.69 -1.49 14.87
C PHE A 431 -6.86 -1.49 16.39
N ALA A 432 -7.53 -0.47 16.92
CA ALA A 432 -7.84 -0.31 18.33
C ALA A 432 -9.13 0.51 18.50
N LEU A 433 -9.88 0.26 19.57
CA LEU A 433 -11.06 1.05 19.97
C LEU A 433 -10.68 2.37 20.63
N ALA A 434 -9.60 2.35 21.40
CA ALA A 434 -8.92 3.52 21.94
C ALA A 434 -7.42 3.23 22.04
N PHE A 435 -6.57 4.23 21.90
CA PHE A 435 -5.12 4.10 22.04
C PHE A 435 -4.48 5.39 22.54
N THR A 436 -3.31 5.25 23.13
CA THR A 436 -2.54 6.40 23.63
C THR A 436 -1.60 6.89 22.54
N ARG A 437 -1.67 8.16 22.22
CA ARG A 437 -0.75 8.84 21.31
C ARG A 437 0.19 9.75 22.07
N ASN A 438 1.48 9.59 21.82
CA ASN A 438 2.48 10.51 22.31
C ASN A 438 2.50 11.75 21.40
N VAL A 439 2.22 12.94 21.94
CA VAL A 439 2.34 14.24 21.28
C VAL A 439 3.56 14.98 21.81
N LEU A 440 3.92 16.08 21.13
CA LEU A 440 5.07 16.93 21.51
C LEU A 440 5.04 17.25 23.03
N ASP A 441 6.22 17.23 23.67
CA ASP A 441 6.44 17.53 25.09
C ASP A 441 5.97 16.46 26.10
N ASN A 442 5.97 15.17 25.73
CA ASN A 442 5.54 14.06 26.60
C ASN A 442 4.06 14.05 27.02
N ASP A 443 3.22 14.89 26.42
CA ASP A 443 1.78 14.79 26.64
C ASP A 443 1.21 13.56 25.97
N ARG A 444 0.41 12.80 26.72
CA ARG A 444 -0.28 11.60 26.26
C ARG A 444 -1.74 11.93 26.01
N LEU A 445 -2.18 11.88 24.76
CA LEU A 445 -3.58 12.02 24.40
C LEU A 445 -4.18 10.63 24.10
N ILE A 446 -5.35 10.36 24.65
CA ILE A 446 -6.12 9.17 24.32
C ILE A 446 -6.99 9.51 23.11
N GLU A 447 -6.77 8.79 22.02
CA GLU A 447 -7.66 8.81 20.85
C GLU A 447 -8.68 7.69 20.97
N VAL A 448 -9.95 8.01 20.73
CA VAL A 448 -11.08 7.07 20.83
C VAL A 448 -11.75 6.96 19.49
N ASN A 449 -12.05 5.73 19.06
CA ASN A 449 -12.83 5.53 17.84
C ASN A 449 -14.23 6.16 18.02
N PRO A 450 -14.70 7.01 17.07
CA PRO A 450 -15.95 7.74 17.21
C PRO A 450 -17.20 6.84 17.34
N GLN A 451 -17.18 5.66 16.70
CA GLN A 451 -18.31 4.72 16.79
C GLN A 451 -18.34 4.04 18.16
N PHE A 452 -17.16 3.69 18.68
CA PHE A 452 -17.04 3.15 20.03
C PHE A 452 -17.53 4.17 21.07
N GLU A 453 -17.09 5.42 21.00
CA GLU A 453 -17.53 6.46 21.90
C GLU A 453 -19.06 6.68 21.81
N ALA A 454 -19.62 6.74 20.60
CA ALA A 454 -21.05 6.92 20.40
C ALA A 454 -21.87 5.79 21.05
N ILE A 455 -21.45 4.54 20.89
CA ILE A 455 -22.11 3.39 21.50
C ILE A 455 -22.01 3.43 23.03
N LEU A 456 -20.85 3.76 23.58
CA LEU A 456 -20.71 3.88 25.04
C LEU A 456 -21.65 4.94 25.62
N ARG A 457 -21.79 6.09 24.95
CA ARG A 457 -22.71 7.15 25.36
C ARG A 457 -24.19 6.73 25.23
N GLU A 458 -24.55 6.10 24.11
CA GLU A 458 -25.92 5.61 23.87
C GLU A 458 -26.34 4.55 24.90
N ARG A 459 -25.41 3.70 25.34
CA ARG A 459 -25.63 2.62 26.30
C ARG A 459 -25.39 3.05 27.77
N GLY A 460 -25.03 4.31 28.02
CA GLY A 460 -24.74 4.81 29.37
C GLY A 460 -23.48 4.22 30.02
N LEU A 461 -22.54 3.69 29.20
CA LEU A 461 -21.32 3.02 29.67
C LEU A 461 -20.09 3.93 29.61
N TYR A 462 -20.21 5.14 29.05
CA TYR A 462 -19.08 6.02 28.88
C TYR A 462 -18.52 6.52 30.22
N SER A 463 -17.26 6.22 30.48
CA SER A 463 -16.49 6.88 31.55
C SER A 463 -15.04 7.08 31.09
N PRO A 464 -14.34 8.13 31.57
CA PRO A 464 -12.93 8.34 31.29
C PRO A 464 -12.05 7.15 31.71
N GLU A 465 -12.40 6.49 32.83
CA GLU A 465 -11.69 5.34 33.38
C GLU A 465 -11.78 4.13 32.42
N LEU A 466 -12.99 3.84 31.90
CA LEU A 466 -13.19 2.78 30.91
C LEU A 466 -12.38 3.05 29.65
N VAL A 467 -12.43 4.27 29.14
CA VAL A 467 -11.68 4.66 27.94
C VAL A 467 -10.17 4.52 28.16
N ALA A 468 -9.66 4.94 29.34
CA ALA A 468 -8.25 4.78 29.69
C ALA A 468 -7.85 3.31 29.83
N GLU A 469 -8.73 2.46 30.34
CA GLU A 469 -8.49 1.01 30.44
C GLU A 469 -8.42 0.36 29.05
N VAL A 470 -9.39 0.68 28.18
CA VAL A 470 -9.38 0.20 26.78
C VAL A 470 -8.14 0.69 26.04
N ALA A 471 -7.67 1.91 26.27
CA ALA A 471 -6.48 2.45 25.60
C ALA A 471 -5.19 1.69 25.95
N LYS A 472 -5.14 0.93 27.06
CA LYS A 472 -3.99 0.10 27.43
C LYS A 472 -3.82 -1.11 26.51
N THR A 473 -4.93 -1.71 26.05
CA THR A 473 -4.93 -2.93 25.23
C THR A 473 -5.50 -2.71 23.84
N GLY A 474 -6.21 -1.60 23.61
CA GLY A 474 -6.94 -1.29 22.40
C GLY A 474 -8.26 -2.03 22.24
N SER A 475 -8.58 -3.00 23.10
CA SER A 475 -9.71 -3.91 22.97
C SER A 475 -10.53 -3.96 24.27
N VAL A 476 -11.80 -4.33 24.18
CA VAL A 476 -12.71 -4.56 25.34
C VAL A 476 -12.74 -6.04 25.76
N ARG A 477 -12.03 -6.91 25.06
CA ARG A 477 -12.10 -8.38 25.28
C ARG A 477 -11.70 -8.81 26.69
N HIS A 478 -10.75 -8.11 27.31
CA HIS A 478 -10.23 -8.42 28.64
C HIS A 478 -11.10 -7.89 29.79
N LEU A 479 -12.12 -7.08 29.51
CA LEU A 479 -12.98 -6.47 30.53
C LEU A 479 -14.10 -7.44 30.93
N GLU A 480 -14.03 -8.02 32.14
CA GLU A 480 -14.98 -9.04 32.57
C GLU A 480 -16.43 -8.52 32.62
N ASP A 481 -16.64 -7.32 33.17
CA ASP A 481 -17.96 -6.71 33.37
C ASP A 481 -18.52 -5.98 32.12
N PHE A 482 -17.82 -6.02 30.96
CA PHE A 482 -18.28 -5.35 29.76
C PHE A 482 -19.34 -6.20 29.04
N PRO A 483 -20.44 -5.59 28.50
CA PRO A 483 -21.55 -6.34 27.89
C PRO A 483 -21.10 -7.25 26.74
N GLU A 484 -21.49 -8.52 26.80
CA GLU A 484 -21.06 -9.55 25.83
C GLU A 484 -21.58 -9.27 24.40
N ASP A 485 -22.77 -8.67 24.26
CA ASP A 485 -23.30 -8.24 22.95
C ASP A 485 -22.39 -7.20 22.29
N LEU A 486 -21.82 -6.30 23.07
CA LEU A 486 -20.87 -5.29 22.59
C LEU A 486 -19.48 -5.87 22.35
N LYS A 487 -18.97 -6.79 23.20
CA LYS A 487 -17.69 -7.48 22.97
C LYS A 487 -17.67 -8.23 21.64
N ARG A 488 -18.80 -8.79 21.23
CA ARG A 488 -18.90 -9.50 19.95
C ARG A 488 -18.76 -8.59 18.74
N VAL A 489 -19.22 -7.35 18.83
CA VAL A 489 -19.23 -6.38 17.72
C VAL A 489 -17.97 -5.50 17.72
N LEU A 490 -17.50 -5.12 18.90
CA LEU A 490 -16.35 -4.23 19.09
C LEU A 490 -15.02 -5.00 19.04
N VAL A 491 -14.75 -5.67 17.91
CA VAL A 491 -13.53 -6.45 17.71
C VAL A 491 -12.46 -5.63 16.99
N THR A 492 -11.19 -5.88 17.37
CA THR A 492 -10.02 -5.25 16.76
C THR A 492 -9.23 -6.24 15.89
N ALA A 493 -8.24 -5.76 15.16
CA ALA A 493 -7.45 -6.58 14.24
C ALA A 493 -6.80 -7.82 14.91
N TYR A 494 -6.43 -7.71 16.18
CA TYR A 494 -5.85 -8.83 16.94
C TYR A 494 -6.90 -9.72 17.62
N ASP A 495 -8.15 -9.28 17.71
CA ASP A 495 -9.28 -10.10 18.18
C ASP A 495 -9.83 -11.01 17.07
N VAL A 496 -9.53 -10.69 15.80
CA VAL A 496 -9.95 -11.43 14.61
C VAL A 496 -8.92 -12.50 14.28
N THR A 497 -9.35 -13.77 14.18
CA THR A 497 -8.42 -14.83 13.79
C THR A 497 -7.98 -14.72 12.33
N PRO A 498 -6.78 -15.22 11.97
CA PRO A 498 -6.29 -15.17 10.60
C PRO A 498 -7.24 -15.76 9.55
N GLU A 499 -7.98 -16.80 9.91
CA GLU A 499 -9.01 -17.39 9.04
C GLU A 499 -10.10 -16.37 8.67
N TRP A 500 -10.63 -15.62 9.65
CA TRP A 500 -11.65 -14.61 9.39
C TRP A 500 -11.13 -13.44 8.56
N HIS A 501 -9.86 -13.08 8.72
CA HIS A 501 -9.21 -12.09 7.86
C HIS A 501 -9.25 -12.52 6.39
N ILE A 502 -8.89 -13.78 6.10
CA ILE A 502 -8.86 -14.31 4.72
C ILE A 502 -10.28 -14.52 4.18
N ARG A 503 -11.21 -15.02 4.98
CA ARG A 503 -12.62 -15.19 4.56
C ARG A 503 -13.25 -13.85 4.18
N MET A 504 -13.00 -12.81 4.95
CA MET A 504 -13.45 -11.45 4.62
C MET A 504 -12.80 -10.95 3.34
N GLN A 505 -11.49 -11.12 3.17
CA GLN A 505 -10.78 -10.74 1.95
C GLN A 505 -11.37 -11.46 0.72
N ALA A 506 -11.60 -12.75 0.81
CA ALA A 506 -12.16 -13.56 -0.26
C ALA A 506 -13.58 -13.12 -0.65
N ALA A 507 -14.42 -12.78 0.35
CA ALA A 507 -15.78 -12.28 0.10
C ALA A 507 -15.79 -10.98 -0.70
N PHE A 508 -14.86 -10.08 -0.45
CA PHE A 508 -14.69 -8.86 -1.24
C PHE A 508 -14.05 -9.16 -2.61
N GLN A 509 -13.05 -10.06 -2.68
CA GLN A 509 -12.37 -10.39 -3.92
C GLN A 509 -13.31 -11.02 -4.96
N GLU A 510 -14.33 -11.74 -4.54
CA GLU A 510 -15.31 -12.38 -5.43
C GLU A 510 -16.00 -11.37 -6.36
N TYR A 511 -16.18 -10.12 -5.90
CA TYR A 511 -16.83 -9.04 -6.65
C TYR A 511 -15.91 -7.83 -6.86
N THR A 512 -14.58 -8.06 -6.90
CA THR A 512 -13.59 -7.03 -7.20
C THR A 512 -12.89 -7.33 -8.52
N ASP A 513 -12.96 -6.42 -9.50
CA ASP A 513 -12.33 -6.61 -10.81
C ASP A 513 -10.81 -6.70 -10.70
N ASN A 514 -10.20 -5.75 -9.99
CA ASN A 514 -8.76 -5.74 -9.73
C ASN A 514 -8.41 -6.68 -8.55
N ALA A 515 -7.76 -6.21 -7.52
CA ALA A 515 -7.43 -7.01 -6.36
C ALA A 515 -7.82 -6.32 -5.05
N VAL A 516 -7.63 -7.02 -3.94
CA VAL A 516 -7.96 -6.57 -2.59
C VAL A 516 -6.68 -6.41 -1.80
N SER A 517 -6.40 -5.19 -1.35
CA SER A 517 -5.35 -4.93 -0.36
C SER A 517 -5.92 -5.14 1.03
N LYS A 518 -5.44 -6.17 1.70
CA LYS A 518 -5.79 -6.51 3.08
C LYS A 518 -4.63 -7.19 3.77
N THR A 519 -4.40 -6.80 5.02
CA THR A 519 -3.39 -7.43 5.87
C THR A 519 -4.02 -8.49 6.77
N VAL A 520 -3.42 -9.67 6.81
CA VAL A 520 -3.71 -10.68 7.84
C VAL A 520 -2.81 -10.40 9.02
N ASN A 521 -3.39 -9.92 10.12
CA ASN A 521 -2.65 -9.59 11.33
C ASN A 521 -2.53 -10.82 12.21
N PHE A 522 -1.30 -11.12 12.63
CA PHE A 522 -0.97 -12.22 13.52
C PHE A 522 -0.45 -11.70 14.86
N PRO A 523 -0.82 -12.32 15.97
CA PRO A 523 -0.20 -12.04 17.25
C PRO A 523 1.29 -12.45 17.23
N LYS A 524 2.06 -11.97 18.21
CA LYS A 524 3.50 -12.23 18.31
C LYS A 524 3.83 -13.72 18.41
N GLU A 525 2.96 -14.48 19.05
CA GLU A 525 3.07 -15.91 19.33
C GLU A 525 2.75 -16.79 18.12
N ALA A 526 2.24 -16.21 17.02
CA ALA A 526 1.88 -16.97 15.82
C ALA A 526 3.08 -17.76 15.27
N THR A 527 2.78 -18.96 14.84
CA THR A 527 3.75 -19.93 14.30
C THR A 527 3.89 -19.81 12.79
N LYS A 528 4.91 -20.48 12.22
CA LYS A 528 5.05 -20.63 10.77
C LYS A 528 3.87 -21.40 10.17
N GLU A 529 3.31 -22.36 10.90
CA GLU A 529 2.14 -23.15 10.50
C GLU A 529 0.90 -22.28 10.32
N ASP A 530 0.72 -21.28 11.17
CA ASP A 530 -0.40 -20.34 11.04
C ASP A 530 -0.29 -19.52 9.73
N ILE A 531 0.92 -19.08 9.38
CA ILE A 531 1.17 -18.37 8.11
C ILE A 531 0.91 -19.29 6.91
N ARG A 532 1.41 -20.54 6.97
CA ARG A 532 1.19 -21.56 5.92
C ARG A 532 -0.30 -21.77 5.69
N THR A 533 -1.05 -22.02 6.75
CA THR A 533 -2.50 -22.26 6.71
C THR A 533 -3.22 -21.09 6.02
N VAL A 534 -2.84 -19.86 6.32
CA VAL A 534 -3.42 -18.66 5.70
C VAL A 534 -3.12 -18.59 4.21
N TYR A 535 -1.89 -18.87 3.78
CA TYR A 535 -1.53 -18.85 2.37
C TYR A 535 -2.27 -19.93 1.56
N GLU A 536 -2.37 -21.15 2.11
CA GLU A 536 -3.14 -22.23 1.50
C GLU A 536 -4.65 -21.92 1.45
N LEU A 537 -5.19 -21.33 2.52
CA LEU A 537 -6.60 -20.94 2.58
C LEU A 537 -6.92 -19.83 1.56
N ALA A 538 -6.05 -18.84 1.44
CA ALA A 538 -6.20 -17.77 0.46
C ALA A 538 -6.20 -18.30 -0.99
N TYR A 539 -5.33 -19.28 -1.27
CA TYR A 539 -5.35 -19.99 -2.56
C TYR A 539 -6.69 -20.70 -2.77
N LYS A 540 -7.17 -21.46 -1.78
CA LYS A 540 -8.44 -22.21 -1.87
C LYS A 540 -9.65 -21.29 -2.04
N LEU A 541 -9.67 -20.14 -1.38
CA LEU A 541 -10.81 -19.20 -1.38
C LEU A 541 -10.79 -18.20 -2.54
N GLY A 542 -9.83 -18.26 -3.44
CA GLY A 542 -9.84 -17.43 -4.65
C GLY A 542 -9.27 -16.04 -4.50
N CYS A 543 -8.50 -15.72 -3.45
CA CYS A 543 -7.78 -14.46 -3.35
C CYS A 543 -6.77 -14.30 -4.49
N LYS A 544 -6.51 -13.07 -4.93
CA LYS A 544 -5.50 -12.74 -5.95
C LYS A 544 -4.11 -12.47 -5.36
N GLY A 545 -4.03 -12.22 -4.06
CA GLY A 545 -2.78 -12.02 -3.34
C GLY A 545 -3.02 -12.02 -1.84
N VAL A 546 -1.95 -12.09 -1.05
CA VAL A 546 -2.00 -12.10 0.42
C VAL A 546 -0.81 -11.35 0.99
N THR A 547 -1.08 -10.50 1.97
CA THR A 547 -0.07 -9.83 2.80
C THR A 547 -0.30 -10.23 4.25
N VAL A 548 0.78 -10.58 4.93
CA VAL A 548 0.75 -10.95 6.35
C VAL A 548 1.58 -9.98 7.18
N TYR A 549 1.17 -9.77 8.42
CA TYR A 549 1.92 -8.99 9.38
C TYR A 549 1.85 -9.65 10.75
N ARG A 550 2.99 -9.99 11.34
CA ARG A 550 3.08 -10.52 12.70
C ARG A 550 3.58 -9.45 13.66
N ALA A 551 2.88 -9.24 14.78
CA ALA A 551 3.29 -8.28 15.80
C ALA A 551 4.72 -8.52 16.27
N GLY A 552 5.53 -7.47 16.39
CA GLY A 552 6.93 -7.54 16.77
C GLY A 552 7.88 -8.08 15.71
N SER A 553 7.44 -8.26 14.45
CA SER A 553 8.31 -8.73 13.36
C SER A 553 9.18 -7.63 12.73
N ARG A 554 8.88 -6.37 12.98
CA ARG A 554 9.65 -5.22 12.46
C ARG A 554 10.01 -4.25 13.58
N GLU A 555 11.21 -3.66 13.50
CA GLU A 555 11.61 -2.54 14.37
C GLU A 555 10.82 -1.28 13.99
N GLY A 556 10.25 -0.57 14.98
CA GLY A 556 9.53 0.70 14.74
C GLY A 556 8.10 0.52 14.23
N GLU A 557 7.28 -0.25 14.93
CA GLU A 557 5.84 -0.34 14.66
C GLU A 557 5.18 1.03 14.68
N VAL A 558 4.44 1.35 13.60
CA VAL A 558 3.79 2.67 13.43
C VAL A 558 2.62 2.87 14.38
N LEU A 559 1.97 1.76 14.79
CA LEU A 559 0.86 1.74 15.73
C LEU A 559 1.15 0.70 16.81
N THR A 560 1.26 1.14 18.05
CA THR A 560 1.43 0.27 19.22
C THR A 560 0.27 0.45 20.18
N VAL A 561 -0.30 -0.66 20.64
CA VAL A 561 -1.31 -0.67 21.71
C VAL A 561 -0.63 -1.13 22.99
N GLY A 562 -0.91 -0.42 24.10
CA GLY A 562 -0.39 -0.77 25.40
C GLY A 562 0.87 -0.01 25.80
N HIS A 563 1.17 -0.05 27.08
CA HIS A 563 2.46 0.35 27.59
C HIS A 563 3.50 -0.61 26.99
N ASN A 564 4.41 -0.12 26.16
CA ASN A 564 5.74 -0.68 26.22
C ASN A 564 6.09 -0.63 27.72
N LYS A 565 6.26 -1.82 28.36
CA LYS A 565 7.05 -1.89 29.56
C LYS A 565 8.19 -0.95 29.32
N GLU A 566 8.47 -0.03 30.22
CA GLU A 566 9.66 0.75 30.22
C GLU A 566 10.82 -0.15 29.77
N GLU A 567 11.02 -0.34 28.46
CA GLU A 567 12.36 -0.27 27.97
C GLU A 567 12.74 1.11 28.44
N GLN A 568 13.44 1.13 29.58
CA GLN A 568 14.33 2.21 29.87
C GLN A 568 14.96 2.52 28.53
N VAL A 569 14.43 3.51 27.83
CA VAL A 569 15.20 4.28 26.89
C VAL A 569 16.36 4.67 27.79
N LYS A 570 17.44 3.86 27.71
CA LYS A 570 18.75 4.42 28.00
C LYS A 570 18.74 5.61 27.09
N GLU A 571 18.49 6.78 27.69
CA GLU A 571 18.68 8.07 27.00
C GLU A 571 19.93 7.81 26.17
N PRO A 572 19.86 7.97 24.83
CA PRO A 572 21.07 7.84 24.03
C PRO A 572 22.00 8.81 24.70
N ALA A 573 23.03 8.25 25.42
CA ALA A 573 23.88 8.97 26.34
C ALA A 573 24.19 10.27 25.64
N ALA A 574 23.68 11.39 26.17
CA ALA A 574 23.57 12.65 25.48
C ALA A 574 24.86 12.82 24.74
N ARG A 575 24.85 12.79 23.39
CA ARG A 575 26.09 12.82 22.63
C ARG A 575 26.82 13.99 23.22
N PRO A 576 27.96 13.82 23.88
CA PRO A 576 28.61 14.90 24.58
C PRO A 576 28.74 16.02 23.58
N ALA A 577 28.13 17.17 23.87
CA ALA A 577 28.19 18.32 22.97
C ALA A 577 29.65 18.50 22.59
N PRO A 578 29.99 18.63 21.29
CA PRO A 578 31.36 18.75 20.88
C PRO A 578 32.00 19.85 21.73
N ARG A 579 32.97 19.51 22.56
CA ARG A 579 33.65 20.49 23.39
C ARG A 579 34.35 21.51 22.50
N LYS A 580 34.40 22.78 22.92
CA LYS A 580 35.11 23.82 22.18
C LYS A 580 36.55 23.38 21.95
N ARG A 581 36.96 23.37 20.69
CA ARG A 581 38.34 23.03 20.29
C ARG A 581 39.33 23.97 20.98
N PRO A 582 40.37 23.43 21.70
CA PRO A 582 41.43 24.24 22.27
C PRO A 582 42.19 25.01 21.20
N LYS A 583 42.72 26.20 21.52
CA LYS A 583 43.55 26.94 20.57
C LYS A 583 44.83 26.20 20.18
N VAL A 584 45.35 25.35 21.05
CA VAL A 584 46.57 24.55 20.86
C VAL A 584 46.24 23.11 21.27
N THR A 585 46.51 22.15 20.38
CA THR A 585 46.43 20.72 20.61
C THR A 585 47.79 20.09 20.38
N ARG A 586 48.12 18.99 21.06
CA ARG A 586 49.28 18.16 20.80
C ARG A 586 48.85 16.80 20.33
N GLY A 587 49.51 16.22 19.32
CA GLY A 587 49.12 14.96 18.77
C GLY A 587 50.24 14.18 18.11
N GLU A 588 49.93 12.91 17.86
CA GLU A 588 50.81 11.99 17.15
C GLU A 588 50.20 11.63 15.81
N THR A 589 51.06 11.50 14.77
CA THR A 589 50.61 11.04 13.46
C THR A 589 51.13 9.63 13.22
N VAL A 590 50.22 8.70 13.08
CA VAL A 590 50.52 7.30 12.78
C VAL A 590 50.39 7.02 11.31
N ARG A 591 51.33 6.35 10.72
CA ARG A 591 51.35 5.92 9.32
C ARG A 591 50.89 4.47 9.22
N ILE A 592 49.81 4.21 8.48
CA ILE A 592 49.21 2.90 8.28
C ILE A 592 49.23 2.55 6.78
N LYS A 593 49.72 1.37 6.40
CA LYS A 593 49.59 0.88 5.02
C LYS A 593 48.21 0.22 4.87
N THR A 594 47.45 0.65 3.87
CA THR A 594 46.14 0.09 3.48
C THR A 594 46.19 -0.40 2.04
N GLY A 595 45.20 -1.19 1.62
CA GLY A 595 45.10 -1.66 0.23
C GLY A 595 44.97 -0.53 -0.81
N CYS A 596 44.52 0.66 -0.40
CA CYS A 596 44.35 1.84 -1.25
C CYS A 596 45.51 2.84 -1.16
N GLY A 597 46.57 2.54 -0.39
CA GLY A 597 47.71 3.43 -0.21
C GLY A 597 48.10 3.64 1.24
N THR A 598 48.85 4.71 1.51
CA THR A 598 49.29 5.06 2.86
C THR A 598 48.31 6.02 3.51
N LEU A 599 47.74 5.60 4.63
CA LEU A 599 46.86 6.41 5.49
C LEU A 599 47.73 7.03 6.62
N TYR A 600 47.59 8.32 6.82
CA TYR A 600 48.12 9.05 7.97
C TYR A 600 46.97 9.39 8.90
N VAL A 601 47.06 8.94 10.15
CA VAL A 601 46.06 9.24 11.20
C VAL A 601 46.73 10.15 12.23
N THR A 602 46.22 11.39 12.33
CA THR A 602 46.69 12.34 13.36
C THR A 602 45.68 12.37 14.48
N ILE A 603 46.13 12.01 15.68
CA ILE A 603 45.31 11.97 16.90
C ILE A 603 45.82 13.09 17.80
N ASN A 604 44.96 14.10 18.00
CA ASN A 604 45.30 15.23 18.85
C ASN A 604 44.57 15.10 20.21
N SER A 605 45.32 15.40 21.26
CA SER A 605 44.86 15.32 22.64
C SER A 605 45.11 16.63 23.40
N ASP A 606 44.37 16.85 24.46
CA ASP A 606 44.59 17.86 25.49
C ASP A 606 44.61 17.21 26.88
N GLU A 607 44.60 18.01 27.94
CA GLU A 607 44.61 17.54 29.33
C GLU A 607 43.38 16.66 29.70
N GLN A 608 42.33 16.69 28.89
CA GLN A 608 41.09 15.94 29.09
C GLN A 608 40.98 14.70 28.17
N GLY A 609 42.02 14.38 27.40
CA GLY A 609 42.08 13.21 26.49
C GLY A 609 41.96 13.62 25.00
N ILE A 610 41.65 12.62 24.17
CA ILE A 610 41.55 12.83 22.70
C ILE A 610 40.48 13.89 22.39
N CYS A 611 40.86 14.92 21.64
CA CYS A 611 39.96 16.00 21.25
C CYS A 611 39.62 16.02 19.75
N GLU A 612 40.49 15.48 18.90
CA GLU A 612 40.24 15.41 17.46
C GLU A 612 41.10 14.35 16.78
N VAL A 613 40.58 13.79 15.68
CA VAL A 613 41.30 12.83 14.83
C VAL A 613 41.16 13.27 13.40
N PHE A 614 42.32 13.41 12.72
CA PHE A 614 42.35 13.66 11.28
C PHE A 614 42.92 12.48 10.54
N THR A 615 42.34 12.18 9.38
CA THR A 615 42.85 11.14 8.49
C THR A 615 43.18 11.73 7.11
N THR A 616 44.33 11.38 6.57
CA THR A 616 44.75 11.81 5.23
C THR A 616 45.32 10.61 4.46
N ILE A 617 44.80 10.34 3.27
CA ILE A 617 45.26 9.28 2.37
C ILE A 617 46.10 9.91 1.24
N GLY A 618 47.36 9.48 1.13
CA GLY A 618 48.22 9.82 0.00
C GLY A 618 48.83 11.22 0.00
N LYS A 619 49.66 11.50 -1.01
CA LYS A 619 50.17 12.83 -1.32
C LYS A 619 49.17 13.56 -2.22
N ALA A 620 48.57 14.63 -1.74
CA ALA A 620 47.75 15.60 -2.48
C ALA A 620 46.76 14.98 -3.50
N GLY A 621 45.51 14.85 -3.14
CA GLY A 621 44.45 14.35 -4.00
C GLY A 621 43.85 13.05 -3.44
N GLY A 622 42.93 13.17 -2.48
CA GLY A 622 42.28 12.03 -1.84
C GLY A 622 41.57 11.13 -2.82
N CYS A 623 41.44 9.85 -2.47
CA CYS A 623 40.58 8.89 -3.14
C CYS A 623 39.13 9.46 -3.24
N ALA A 624 38.54 9.43 -4.43
CA ALA A 624 37.16 9.87 -4.65
C ALA A 624 36.08 9.09 -3.88
N GLY A 625 36.49 8.11 -3.08
CA GLY A 625 35.61 7.27 -2.26
C GLY A 625 35.86 7.40 -0.74
N ALA A 626 36.62 8.42 -0.28
CA ALA A 626 36.84 8.67 1.15
C ALA A 626 35.99 9.83 1.68
#